data_a2c5f1a8b13349a52c521e05dfc1fdb8
#
_entry.id   a2c5f1a8b13349a52c521e05dfc1fdb8
#
_cell.length_a   1.000
_cell.length_b   1.000
_cell.length_c   1.000
_cell.angle_alpha   90.00
_cell.angle_beta   90.00
_cell.angle_gamma   90.00
#
_symmetry.space_group_name_H-M   'P 1'
#
loop_
_entity.id
_entity.type
_entity.pdbx_description
1 polymer ?
#
loop_
_entity_poly.entity_id
_entity_poly.type
_entity_poly.pdbx_seq_one_letter_code
_entity_poly.pdbx_strand_id
1 'polypeptide(L)'
;MPGATSPVTKARIFELKSIGFSSEEVAKRVGVHRTTVTHVCKSLLKNPDFCYVKPKSGRPRKLSQKDKEFAVLELARGRASSAVDLQRNFFPHAHPDTVRNALREQGLSAHRKQKVPFLSHHHTLSRLKWANVHKSWSVVDWERVIFSDESKFNLFGSDGLQYCWRKGGKAFDPRYTQKQVKHGGGKVMVWGCISPYGVGRLYKIDGTMDSKKYISILQEAYLGTLDDLHTNHQSFILQADNDPKHKSRATQAWLRENNIPTLDWLSSSPDMNIIENLWAYLDNRIRAHPMNLSNSKELWIALEKEWYNISPEYIRKLYESLPGRVEEVHRAKGGNTKH
;
A
#
# COMPACT_ATOMS: atom_id res chain seq x y z
N MET A 1 19.14 27.57 40.84
CA MET A 1 18.69 28.64 39.91
C MET A 1 17.46 29.28 40.51
N PRO A 2 17.32 30.62 40.51
CA PRO A 2 16.10 31.26 41.02
C PRO A 2 14.91 30.77 40.15
N GLY A 3 13.88 30.23 40.82
CA GLY A 3 12.68 29.75 40.15
C GLY A 3 11.92 30.86 39.44
N ALA A 4 11.09 30.51 38.43
CA ALA A 4 10.24 31.47 37.75
C ALA A 4 9.31 32.19 38.75
N THR A 5 9.15 33.48 38.62
CA THR A 5 8.23 34.29 39.48
C THR A 5 6.82 33.72 39.35
N SER A 6 6.19 33.42 40.52
CA SER A 6 4.85 32.81 40.53
C SER A 6 3.78 33.74 39.90
N PRO A 7 2.70 33.21 39.35
CA PRO A 7 1.59 34.00 38.82
C PRO A 7 1.03 35.01 39.82
N VAL A 8 0.91 34.60 41.11
CA VAL A 8 0.43 35.40 42.21
C VAL A 8 1.40 36.60 42.43
N THR A 9 2.70 36.35 42.45
CA THR A 9 3.73 37.40 42.59
C THR A 9 3.69 38.36 41.42
N LYS A 10 3.49 37.90 40.20
CA LYS A 10 3.37 38.76 39.01
C LYS A 10 2.12 39.65 39.10
N ALA A 11 0.98 39.10 39.51
CA ALA A 11 -0.25 39.89 39.69
C ALA A 11 -0.07 40.96 40.75
N ARG A 12 0.54 40.67 41.89
CA ARG A 12 0.80 41.62 42.99
C ARG A 12 1.77 42.74 42.53
N ILE A 13 2.79 42.42 41.75
CA ILE A 13 3.70 43.41 41.14
C ILE A 13 2.93 44.34 40.22
N PHE A 14 2.04 43.77 39.38
CA PHE A 14 1.26 44.57 38.43
C PHE A 14 0.30 45.50 39.13
N GLU A 15 -0.43 45.02 40.15
CA GLU A 15 -1.36 45.78 40.98
C GLU A 15 -0.66 46.98 41.63
N LEU A 16 0.47 46.75 42.34
CA LEU A 16 1.23 47.80 43.00
C LEU A 16 1.81 48.83 42.00
N LYS A 17 2.20 48.39 40.80
CA LYS A 17 2.65 49.30 39.75
C LYS A 17 1.50 50.14 39.16
N SER A 18 0.28 49.59 39.06
CA SER A 18 -0.89 50.32 38.56
C SER A 18 -1.38 51.41 39.53
N ILE A 19 -1.11 51.25 40.84
CA ILE A 19 -1.38 52.24 41.89
C ILE A 19 -0.32 53.36 41.92
N GLY A 20 0.79 53.19 41.16
CA GLY A 20 1.81 54.25 41.03
C GLY A 20 3.10 54.06 41.86
N PHE A 21 3.25 52.96 42.59
CA PHE A 21 4.48 52.73 43.37
C PHE A 21 5.72 52.60 42.49
N SER A 22 6.83 53.10 42.97
CA SER A 22 8.15 52.95 42.32
C SER A 22 8.58 51.48 42.26
N SER A 23 9.45 51.14 41.33
CA SER A 23 9.94 49.75 41.22
C SER A 23 10.74 49.27 42.42
N GLU A 24 11.33 50.22 43.19
CA GLU A 24 12.05 49.92 44.41
C GLU A 24 11.10 49.61 45.57
N GLU A 25 10.04 50.38 45.73
CA GLU A 25 9.00 50.14 46.73
C GLU A 25 8.24 48.84 46.49
N VAL A 26 7.89 48.55 45.23
CA VAL A 26 7.27 47.28 44.87
C VAL A 26 8.20 46.10 45.18
N ALA A 27 9.50 46.24 44.88
CA ALA A 27 10.46 45.20 45.16
C ALA A 27 10.55 44.90 46.69
N LYS A 28 10.58 45.90 47.53
CA LYS A 28 10.58 45.80 48.99
C LYS A 28 9.29 45.14 49.50
N ARG A 29 8.11 45.54 49.00
CA ARG A 29 6.81 45.03 49.45
C ARG A 29 6.51 43.60 49.05
N VAL A 30 7.03 43.18 47.86
CA VAL A 30 6.81 41.86 47.30
C VAL A 30 7.93 40.86 47.64
N GLY A 31 9.06 41.38 48.20
CA GLY A 31 10.21 40.51 48.56
C GLY A 31 10.98 40.00 47.33
N VAL A 32 11.10 40.80 46.29
CA VAL A 32 11.82 40.44 45.04
C VAL A 32 12.85 41.50 44.69
N HIS A 33 13.81 41.17 43.86
CA HIS A 33 14.79 42.16 43.41
C HIS A 33 14.15 43.18 42.40
N ARG A 34 14.61 44.44 42.42
CA ARG A 34 14.09 45.52 41.51
C ARG A 34 14.07 45.11 40.03
N THR A 35 15.13 44.42 39.59
CA THR A 35 15.17 43.93 38.19
C THR A 35 14.06 42.96 37.87
N THR A 36 13.61 42.12 38.82
CA THR A 36 12.49 41.19 38.66
C THR A 36 11.19 41.96 38.42
N VAL A 37 10.95 43.04 39.17
CA VAL A 37 9.79 43.93 38.96
C VAL A 37 9.79 44.49 37.52
N THR A 38 10.94 45.05 37.07
CA THR A 38 11.09 45.59 35.73
C THR A 38 10.88 44.53 34.63
N HIS A 39 11.41 43.32 34.83
CA HIS A 39 11.23 42.21 33.88
C HIS A 39 9.79 41.74 33.82
N VAL A 40 9.11 41.62 34.95
CA VAL A 40 7.70 41.22 35.02
C VAL A 40 6.83 42.26 34.30
N CYS A 41 7.00 43.55 34.57
CA CYS A 41 6.25 44.59 33.89
C CYS A 41 6.49 44.59 32.37
N LYS A 42 7.75 44.49 31.89
CA LYS A 42 8.06 44.36 30.47
C LYS A 42 7.49 43.14 29.84
N SER A 43 7.42 42.01 30.58
CA SER A 43 6.81 40.76 30.10
C SER A 43 5.29 40.88 29.94
N LEU A 44 4.63 41.49 30.93
CA LEU A 44 3.17 41.71 30.93
C LEU A 44 2.71 42.69 29.86
N LEU A 45 3.54 43.68 29.51
CA LEU A 45 3.28 44.59 28.38
C LEU A 45 3.27 43.85 27.04
N LYS A 46 4.06 42.78 26.90
CA LYS A 46 4.12 41.97 25.69
C LYS A 46 3.08 40.83 25.66
N ASN A 47 2.76 40.30 26.80
CA ASN A 47 1.79 39.25 26.99
C ASN A 47 1.12 39.41 28.36
N PRO A 48 -0.15 39.86 28.43
CA PRO A 48 -0.85 40.19 29.68
C PRO A 48 -1.25 38.95 30.53
N ASP A 49 -0.86 37.74 30.14
CA ASP A 49 -1.10 36.53 30.90
C ASP A 49 -0.08 36.39 32.04
N PHE A 50 -0.55 36.40 33.29
CA PHE A 50 0.28 36.14 34.47
C PHE A 50 0.86 34.75 34.53
N CYS A 51 0.21 33.76 33.92
CA CYS A 51 0.68 32.38 33.84
C CYS A 51 1.72 32.18 32.73
N TYR A 52 1.87 33.15 31.83
CA TYR A 52 2.82 33.03 30.74
C TYR A 52 4.27 32.85 31.24
N VAL A 53 4.87 31.75 30.78
CA VAL A 53 6.30 31.45 30.97
C VAL A 53 6.96 31.44 29.60
N LYS A 54 7.93 32.34 29.41
CA LYS A 54 8.68 32.39 28.15
C LYS A 54 9.34 31.02 27.89
N PRO A 55 9.10 30.40 26.73
CA PRO A 55 9.75 29.13 26.39
C PRO A 55 11.28 29.30 26.43
N LYS A 56 11.96 28.35 27.02
CA LYS A 56 13.43 28.30 26.99
C LYS A 56 13.89 28.06 25.57
N SER A 57 15.03 28.64 25.17
CA SER A 57 15.59 28.53 23.82
C SER A 57 15.93 27.09 23.38
N GLY A 58 15.96 26.15 24.32
CA GLY A 58 16.29 24.75 24.03
C GLY A 58 17.73 24.55 23.55
N ARG A 59 18.04 23.32 23.17
CA ARG A 59 19.34 22.98 22.57
C ARG A 59 19.39 23.48 21.11
N PRO A 60 20.49 24.13 20.67
CA PRO A 60 20.65 24.53 19.28
C PRO A 60 20.45 23.35 18.32
N ARG A 61 19.75 23.60 17.21
CA ARG A 61 19.53 22.58 16.19
C ARG A 61 20.85 22.27 15.46
N LYS A 62 21.16 20.97 15.29
CA LYS A 62 22.35 20.51 14.56
C LYS A 62 22.26 20.66 13.05
N LEU A 63 21.05 20.71 12.51
CA LEU A 63 20.77 20.92 11.08
C LEU A 63 19.98 22.20 10.90
N SER A 64 20.47 23.06 10.03
CA SER A 64 19.80 24.29 9.61
C SER A 64 18.61 23.98 8.68
N GLN A 65 17.79 24.98 8.36
CA GLN A 65 16.72 24.84 7.38
C GLN A 65 17.27 24.47 6.00
N LYS A 66 18.38 25.08 5.59
CA LYS A 66 19.06 24.76 4.31
C LYS A 66 19.56 23.30 4.26
N ASP A 67 20.07 22.79 5.39
CA ASP A 67 20.50 21.37 5.45
C ASP A 67 19.33 20.40 5.27
N LYS A 68 18.15 20.74 5.79
CA LYS A 68 16.94 19.92 5.61
C LYS A 68 16.48 19.89 4.16
N GLU A 69 16.43 21.05 3.52
CA GLU A 69 16.09 21.19 2.10
C GLU A 69 17.11 20.45 1.21
N PHE A 70 18.40 20.56 1.51
CA PHE A 70 19.45 19.84 0.85
C PHE A 70 19.28 18.31 1.00
N ALA A 71 18.95 17.84 2.21
CA ALA A 71 18.69 16.41 2.45
C ALA A 71 17.54 15.86 1.58
N VAL A 72 16.45 16.64 1.45
CA VAL A 72 15.32 16.29 0.56
C VAL A 72 15.76 16.21 -0.89
N LEU A 73 16.55 17.20 -1.34
CA LEU A 73 17.05 17.25 -2.71
C LEU A 73 17.96 16.07 -3.06
N GLU A 74 18.83 15.65 -2.14
CA GLU A 74 19.75 14.52 -2.37
C GLU A 74 19.00 13.18 -2.41
N LEU A 75 17.91 13.02 -1.63
CA LEU A 75 16.99 11.89 -1.78
C LEU A 75 16.27 11.92 -3.15
N ALA A 76 15.77 13.08 -3.56
CA ALA A 76 15.06 13.22 -4.84
C ALA A 76 15.98 12.95 -6.04
N ARG A 77 17.27 13.29 -5.95
CA ARG A 77 18.28 13.01 -6.97
C ARG A 77 18.79 11.57 -6.96
N GLY A 78 18.36 10.75 -5.99
CA GLY A 78 18.81 9.37 -5.83
C GLY A 78 20.25 9.23 -5.35
N ARG A 79 20.90 10.30 -4.84
CA ARG A 79 22.26 10.25 -4.31
C ARG A 79 22.33 9.68 -2.89
N ALA A 80 21.20 9.56 -2.23
CA ALA A 80 21.00 8.83 -0.99
C ALA A 80 19.69 8.08 -1.06
N SER A 81 19.60 6.93 -0.41
CA SER A 81 18.39 6.09 -0.36
C SER A 81 17.74 6.06 1.03
N SER A 82 18.45 6.52 2.04
CA SER A 82 18.01 6.47 3.43
C SER A 82 18.57 7.63 4.27
N ALA A 83 17.95 7.86 5.44
CA ALA A 83 18.49 8.84 6.40
C ALA A 83 19.89 8.46 6.92
N VAL A 84 20.24 7.17 6.91
CA VAL A 84 21.58 6.70 7.27
C VAL A 84 22.59 7.06 6.19
N ASP A 85 22.22 6.88 4.90
CA ASP A 85 23.09 7.30 3.79
C ASP A 85 23.33 8.80 3.78
N LEU A 86 22.25 9.58 3.99
CA LEU A 86 22.35 11.05 4.13
C LEU A 86 23.27 11.44 5.28
N GLN A 87 23.12 10.79 6.44
CA GLN A 87 23.97 11.04 7.60
C GLN A 87 25.43 10.74 7.29
N ARG A 88 25.69 9.56 6.71
CA ARG A 88 27.07 9.10 6.42
C ARG A 88 27.76 9.99 5.39
N ASN A 89 27.05 10.34 4.34
CA ASN A 89 27.66 11.02 3.18
C ASN A 89 27.67 12.54 3.31
N PHE A 90 26.70 13.15 3.99
CA PHE A 90 26.50 14.60 3.98
C PHE A 90 26.43 15.23 5.38
N PHE A 91 26.06 14.50 6.42
CA PHE A 91 25.88 15.01 7.78
C PHE A 91 26.58 14.17 8.85
N PRO A 92 27.90 13.88 8.71
CA PRO A 92 28.62 13.00 9.64
C PRO A 92 28.61 13.49 11.10
N HIS A 93 28.42 14.79 11.32
CA HIS A 93 28.31 15.43 12.65
C HIS A 93 26.94 15.24 13.31
N ALA A 94 25.92 14.75 12.60
CA ALA A 94 24.59 14.54 13.12
C ALA A 94 24.34 13.03 13.38
N HIS A 95 23.45 12.72 14.32
CA HIS A 95 22.98 11.35 14.48
C HIS A 95 21.92 11.01 13.41
N PRO A 96 21.80 9.76 12.93
CA PRO A 96 20.77 9.37 11.94
C PRO A 96 19.35 9.78 12.34
N ASP A 97 19.01 9.74 13.64
CA ASP A 97 17.68 10.18 14.11
C ASP A 97 17.46 11.68 13.95
N THR A 98 18.52 12.49 14.05
CA THR A 98 18.43 13.93 13.76
C THR A 98 18.07 14.17 12.30
N VAL A 99 18.66 13.37 11.38
CA VAL A 99 18.34 13.43 9.95
C VAL A 99 16.90 12.92 9.69
N ARG A 100 16.47 11.82 10.34
CA ARG A 100 15.08 11.33 10.23
C ARG A 100 14.06 12.37 10.68
N ASN A 101 14.34 13.03 11.80
CA ASN A 101 13.45 14.08 12.29
C ASN A 101 13.43 15.30 11.35
N ALA A 102 14.60 15.68 10.80
CA ALA A 102 14.68 16.74 9.80
C ALA A 102 13.84 16.43 8.56
N LEU A 103 13.88 15.19 8.06
CA LEU A 103 13.05 14.74 6.92
C LEU A 103 11.56 14.75 7.27
N ARG A 104 11.17 14.31 8.48
CA ARG A 104 9.77 14.39 8.95
C ARG A 104 9.27 15.83 9.05
N GLU A 105 10.09 16.75 9.52
CA GLU A 105 9.77 18.20 9.55
C GLU A 105 9.55 18.76 8.13
N GLN A 106 10.13 18.15 7.10
CA GLN A 106 9.89 18.47 5.68
C GLN A 106 8.73 17.65 5.05
N GLY A 107 7.93 16.95 5.87
CA GLY A 107 6.78 16.18 5.42
C GLY A 107 7.12 14.80 4.82
N LEU A 108 8.37 14.36 4.89
CA LEU A 108 8.78 13.05 4.38
C LEU A 108 8.64 11.97 5.45
N SER A 109 8.02 10.86 5.10
CA SER A 109 7.95 9.65 5.92
C SER A 109 8.63 8.47 5.22
N ALA A 110 9.22 7.58 6.01
CA ALA A 110 9.80 6.37 5.46
C ALA A 110 8.69 5.36 5.14
N HIS A 111 8.58 4.99 3.88
CA HIS A 111 7.66 3.97 3.40
C HIS A 111 8.41 2.79 2.81
N ARG A 112 7.81 1.60 2.87
CA ARG A 112 8.32 0.43 2.16
C ARG A 112 8.12 0.63 0.66
N LYS A 113 9.17 0.40 -0.14
CA LYS A 113 9.03 0.40 -1.59
C LYS A 113 8.07 -0.70 -2.01
N GLN A 114 7.09 -0.35 -2.82
CA GLN A 114 6.16 -1.31 -3.39
C GLN A 114 6.90 -2.19 -4.40
N LYS A 115 6.58 -3.48 -4.40
CA LYS A 115 7.03 -4.40 -5.45
C LYS A 115 6.05 -4.27 -6.61
N VAL A 116 6.49 -3.74 -7.72
CA VAL A 116 5.69 -3.58 -8.95
C VAL A 116 6.42 -4.22 -10.12
N PRO A 117 5.71 -4.70 -11.14
CA PRO A 117 6.33 -5.21 -12.36
C PRO A 117 7.25 -4.16 -12.99
N PHE A 118 8.38 -4.62 -13.53
CA PHE A 118 9.23 -3.75 -14.33
C PHE A 118 8.56 -3.47 -15.67
N LEU A 119 8.30 -2.19 -15.95
CA LEU A 119 7.75 -1.73 -17.22
C LEU A 119 8.88 -1.17 -18.08
N SER A 120 9.10 -1.78 -19.25
CA SER A 120 9.94 -1.17 -20.28
C SER A 120 9.25 0.06 -20.88
N HIS A 121 9.99 0.90 -21.59
CA HIS A 121 9.42 2.04 -22.31
C HIS A 121 8.32 1.60 -23.31
N HIS A 122 8.52 0.47 -23.99
CA HIS A 122 7.50 -0.12 -24.86
C HIS A 122 6.23 -0.51 -24.10
N HIS A 123 6.36 -1.17 -22.95
CA HIS A 123 5.20 -1.52 -22.11
C HIS A 123 4.44 -0.27 -21.69
N THR A 124 5.15 0.78 -21.25
CA THR A 124 4.53 2.06 -20.84
C THR A 124 3.74 2.71 -21.96
N LEU A 125 4.30 2.77 -23.18
CA LEU A 125 3.61 3.31 -24.35
C LEU A 125 2.39 2.48 -24.74
N SER A 126 2.52 1.14 -24.77
CA SER A 126 1.41 0.23 -25.07
C SER A 126 0.27 0.36 -24.06
N ARG A 127 0.59 0.45 -22.77
CA ARG A 127 -0.38 0.68 -21.69
C ARG A 127 -1.11 2.01 -21.87
N LEU A 128 -0.40 3.09 -22.17
CA LEU A 128 -1.01 4.40 -22.42
C LEU A 128 -1.93 4.38 -23.65
N LYS A 129 -1.48 3.75 -24.75
CA LYS A 129 -2.31 3.60 -25.96
C LYS A 129 -3.60 2.83 -25.66
N TRP A 130 -3.48 1.72 -24.94
CA TRP A 130 -4.62 0.89 -24.56
C TRP A 130 -5.59 1.65 -23.64
N ALA A 131 -5.08 2.37 -22.62
CA ALA A 131 -5.90 3.20 -21.76
C ALA A 131 -6.66 4.28 -22.53
N ASN A 132 -6.05 4.88 -23.55
CA ASN A 132 -6.72 5.85 -24.42
C ASN A 132 -7.88 5.22 -25.23
N VAL A 133 -7.72 3.99 -25.72
CA VAL A 133 -8.76 3.25 -26.44
C VAL A 133 -9.95 2.92 -25.51
N HIS A 134 -9.67 2.53 -24.28
CA HIS A 134 -10.70 2.09 -23.32
C HIS A 134 -11.17 3.20 -22.37
N LYS A 135 -10.72 4.45 -22.57
CA LYS A 135 -11.06 5.58 -21.69
C LYS A 135 -12.56 5.88 -21.65
N SER A 136 -13.27 5.63 -22.74
CA SER A 136 -14.72 5.84 -22.85
C SER A 136 -15.55 4.65 -22.40
N TRP A 137 -14.92 3.54 -22.03
CA TRP A 137 -15.65 2.37 -21.57
C TRP A 137 -16.29 2.64 -20.21
N SER A 138 -17.61 2.46 -20.19
CA SER A 138 -18.43 2.48 -18.98
C SER A 138 -18.34 1.15 -18.23
N VAL A 139 -18.90 1.08 -17.03
CA VAL A 139 -19.02 -0.19 -16.28
C VAL A 139 -19.78 -1.25 -17.12
N VAL A 140 -20.82 -0.84 -17.86
CA VAL A 140 -21.62 -1.73 -18.72
C VAL A 140 -20.79 -2.33 -19.86
N ASP A 141 -19.84 -1.58 -20.41
CA ASP A 141 -18.93 -2.11 -21.42
C ASP A 141 -17.98 -3.17 -20.82
N TRP A 142 -17.50 -2.92 -19.61
CA TRP A 142 -16.64 -3.85 -18.87
C TRP A 142 -17.41 -5.11 -18.40
N GLU A 143 -18.70 -5.03 -18.12
CA GLU A 143 -19.54 -6.18 -17.77
C GLU A 143 -19.66 -7.20 -18.90
N ARG A 144 -19.23 -6.86 -20.10
CA ARG A 144 -19.12 -7.80 -21.22
C ARG A 144 -17.81 -8.59 -21.22
N VAL A 145 -16.89 -8.33 -20.29
CA VAL A 145 -15.58 -8.97 -20.21
C VAL A 145 -15.59 -10.02 -19.12
N ILE A 146 -15.20 -11.25 -19.44
CA ILE A 146 -14.86 -12.30 -18.46
C ILE A 146 -13.34 -12.23 -18.26
N PHE A 147 -12.93 -11.94 -17.03
CA PHE A 147 -11.52 -11.93 -16.66
C PHE A 147 -11.09 -13.33 -16.23
N SER A 148 -9.93 -13.76 -16.72
CA SER A 148 -9.37 -15.08 -16.38
C SER A 148 -7.89 -14.98 -16.10
N ASP A 149 -7.40 -15.91 -15.29
CA ASP A 149 -5.98 -16.01 -14.95
C ASP A 149 -5.65 -17.34 -14.26
N GLU A 150 -4.34 -17.61 -14.08
CA GLU A 150 -3.81 -18.70 -13.29
C GLU A 150 -3.20 -18.20 -11.99
N SER A 151 -3.43 -18.93 -10.90
CA SER A 151 -2.80 -18.63 -9.62
C SER A 151 -2.22 -19.87 -8.96
N LYS A 152 -1.12 -19.66 -8.24
CA LYS A 152 -0.43 -20.70 -7.49
C LYS A 152 -0.57 -20.47 -6.00
N PHE A 153 -1.15 -21.43 -5.31
CA PHE A 153 -1.28 -21.41 -3.85
C PHE A 153 -0.31 -22.42 -3.23
N ASN A 154 0.50 -21.95 -2.29
CA ASN A 154 1.40 -22.80 -1.52
C ASN A 154 0.73 -23.24 -0.22
N LEU A 155 0.95 -24.51 0.16
CA LEU A 155 0.41 -25.06 1.40
C LEU A 155 0.99 -24.32 2.64
N PHE A 156 2.30 -24.09 2.62
CA PHE A 156 3.01 -23.37 3.68
C PHE A 156 3.73 -22.14 3.11
N GLY A 157 3.74 -21.10 3.92
CA GLY A 157 4.41 -19.84 3.57
C GLY A 157 3.54 -18.93 2.72
N SER A 158 3.43 -17.69 3.14
CA SER A 158 2.96 -16.60 2.28
C SER A 158 4.17 -15.83 1.78
N ASP A 159 4.08 -15.24 0.62
CA ASP A 159 5.08 -14.28 0.14
C ASP A 159 5.08 -12.98 0.96
N GLY A 160 4.18 -12.86 1.93
CA GLY A 160 4.02 -11.75 2.85
C GLY A 160 4.89 -11.88 4.11
N LEU A 161 5.31 -10.73 4.65
CA LEU A 161 5.98 -10.67 5.96
C LEU A 161 4.95 -10.92 7.07
N GLN A 162 5.19 -11.96 7.87
CA GLN A 162 4.40 -12.19 9.08
C GLN A 162 5.07 -11.50 10.28
N TYR A 163 4.30 -10.74 11.05
CA TYR A 163 4.76 -10.07 12.25
C TYR A 163 4.22 -10.79 13.49
N CYS A 164 5.05 -10.90 14.53
CA CYS A 164 4.62 -11.39 15.83
C CYS A 164 5.06 -10.42 16.95
N TRP A 165 4.26 -10.35 17.98
CA TRP A 165 4.61 -9.63 19.19
C TRP A 165 5.40 -10.54 20.13
N ARG A 166 6.68 -10.23 20.38
CA ARG A 166 7.54 -11.02 21.26
C ARG A 166 8.50 -10.15 22.06
N LYS A 167 8.98 -10.66 23.20
CA LYS A 167 10.06 -10.04 23.97
C LYS A 167 11.40 -10.22 23.23
N GLY A 168 12.32 -9.29 23.42
CA GLY A 168 13.69 -9.41 22.91
C GLY A 168 14.34 -10.73 23.33
N GLY A 169 15.21 -11.32 22.52
CA GLY A 169 15.90 -12.58 22.81
C GLY A 169 15.11 -13.87 22.55
N LYS A 170 13.79 -13.80 22.23
CA LYS A 170 12.94 -14.98 21.99
C LYS A 170 12.59 -15.25 20.53
N ALA A 171 13.53 -14.95 19.62
CA ALA A 171 13.30 -15.05 18.17
C ALA A 171 13.05 -16.51 17.69
N PHE A 172 13.64 -17.47 18.36
CA PHE A 172 13.59 -18.90 17.99
C PHE A 172 12.60 -19.72 18.81
N ASP A 173 11.79 -19.09 19.67
CA ASP A 173 10.72 -19.78 20.37
C ASP A 173 9.70 -20.28 19.33
N PRO A 174 9.31 -21.57 19.34
CA PRO A 174 8.41 -22.16 18.34
C PRO A 174 7.09 -21.41 18.12
N ARG A 175 6.63 -20.66 19.13
CA ARG A 175 5.42 -19.82 19.07
C ARG A 175 5.58 -18.60 18.18
N TYR A 176 6.82 -18.14 17.95
CA TYR A 176 7.15 -16.91 17.21
C TYR A 176 7.91 -17.19 15.92
N THR A 177 8.14 -18.47 15.60
CA THR A 177 8.81 -18.89 14.38
C THR A 177 7.79 -19.34 13.33
N GLN A 178 8.02 -18.96 12.10
CA GLN A 178 7.25 -19.50 10.97
C GLN A 178 7.90 -20.81 10.53
N LYS A 179 7.12 -21.89 10.51
CA LYS A 179 7.58 -23.17 10.00
C LYS A 179 7.84 -23.05 8.49
N GLN A 180 9.07 -23.28 8.08
CA GLN A 180 9.43 -23.40 6.66
C GLN A 180 9.63 -24.87 6.33
N VAL A 181 8.95 -25.32 5.29
CA VAL A 181 9.12 -26.67 4.73
C VAL A 181 9.85 -26.53 3.40
N LYS A 182 10.89 -27.34 3.15
CA LYS A 182 11.55 -27.38 1.84
C LYS A 182 10.49 -27.60 0.75
N HIS A 183 10.53 -26.79 -0.31
CA HIS A 183 9.58 -26.81 -1.43
C HIS A 183 8.11 -26.46 -1.07
N GLY A 184 7.86 -25.78 0.07
CA GLY A 184 6.54 -25.29 0.45
C GLY A 184 5.52 -26.34 0.88
N GLY A 185 5.93 -27.60 1.09
CA GLY A 185 5.08 -28.70 1.58
C GLY A 185 3.95 -29.17 0.65
N GLY A 186 3.89 -28.61 -0.55
CA GLY A 186 2.85 -28.84 -1.55
C GLY A 186 2.32 -27.51 -2.11
N LYS A 187 1.81 -27.58 -3.33
CA LYS A 187 1.23 -26.43 -4.05
C LYS A 187 0.01 -26.88 -4.83
N VAL A 188 -0.92 -26.00 -5.01
CA VAL A 188 -2.05 -26.15 -5.94
C VAL A 188 -1.95 -25.02 -6.95
N MET A 189 -2.02 -25.35 -8.23
CA MET A 189 -2.17 -24.38 -9.30
C MET A 189 -3.60 -24.44 -9.81
N VAL A 190 -4.22 -23.30 -9.97
CA VAL A 190 -5.60 -23.18 -10.40
C VAL A 190 -5.72 -22.22 -11.57
N TRP A 191 -6.72 -22.45 -12.40
CA TRP A 191 -7.25 -21.48 -13.35
C TRP A 191 -8.65 -21.11 -12.90
N GLY A 192 -9.02 -19.85 -13.05
CA GLY A 192 -10.36 -19.38 -12.76
C GLY A 192 -10.76 -18.22 -13.64
N CYS A 193 -12.04 -17.94 -13.69
CA CYS A 193 -12.58 -16.78 -14.37
C CYS A 193 -13.71 -16.14 -13.56
N ILE A 194 -13.94 -14.86 -13.82
CA ILE A 194 -15.01 -14.09 -13.19
C ILE A 194 -15.83 -13.36 -14.24
N SER A 195 -17.12 -13.32 -14.01
CA SER A 195 -18.11 -12.56 -14.76
C SER A 195 -18.73 -11.48 -13.85
N PRO A 196 -19.46 -10.49 -14.38
CA PRO A 196 -20.17 -9.50 -13.56
C PRO A 196 -21.23 -10.13 -12.63
N TYR A 197 -21.65 -11.36 -12.91
CA TYR A 197 -22.66 -12.08 -12.12
C TYR A 197 -22.07 -12.94 -10.99
N GLY A 198 -20.74 -13.17 -11.01
CA GLY A 198 -20.09 -13.98 -10.00
C GLY A 198 -18.82 -14.67 -10.50
N VAL A 199 -18.29 -15.58 -9.68
CA VAL A 199 -17.18 -16.43 -10.05
C VAL A 199 -17.64 -17.49 -11.07
N GLY A 200 -16.77 -17.81 -12.01
CA GLY A 200 -16.94 -18.95 -12.89
C GLY A 200 -16.37 -20.22 -12.27
N ARG A 201 -16.30 -21.29 -13.07
CA ARG A 201 -15.74 -22.56 -12.64
C ARG A 201 -14.26 -22.43 -12.31
N LEU A 202 -13.87 -22.96 -11.16
CA LEU A 202 -12.47 -23.06 -10.76
C LEU A 202 -11.90 -24.38 -11.28
N TYR A 203 -10.75 -24.36 -11.93
CA TYR A 203 -10.12 -25.56 -12.48
C TYR A 203 -8.76 -25.80 -11.82
N LYS A 204 -8.55 -27.03 -11.33
CA LYS A 204 -7.26 -27.45 -10.78
C LYS A 204 -6.32 -27.88 -11.89
N ILE A 205 -5.14 -27.29 -11.94
CA ILE A 205 -4.14 -27.59 -12.95
C ILE A 205 -3.14 -28.60 -12.38
N ASP A 206 -3.19 -29.81 -12.88
CA ASP A 206 -2.23 -30.86 -12.54
C ASP A 206 -1.11 -30.90 -13.60
N GLY A 207 0.13 -30.89 -13.13
CA GLY A 207 1.33 -30.92 -14.00
C GLY A 207 1.69 -29.59 -14.64
N THR A 208 2.29 -29.66 -15.82
CA THR A 208 2.70 -28.48 -16.60
C THR A 208 1.56 -28.09 -17.55
N MET A 209 1.25 -26.81 -17.62
CA MET A 209 0.24 -26.27 -18.51
C MET A 209 0.89 -25.82 -19.84
N ASP A 210 0.61 -26.58 -20.88
CA ASP A 210 0.89 -26.22 -22.28
C ASP A 210 -0.37 -25.71 -22.98
N SER A 211 -0.27 -25.41 -24.27
CA SER A 211 -1.41 -24.93 -25.07
C SER A 211 -2.54 -25.94 -25.17
N LYS A 212 -2.25 -27.23 -25.19
CA LYS A 212 -3.31 -28.29 -25.25
C LYS A 212 -4.08 -28.35 -23.95
N LYS A 213 -3.36 -28.30 -22.82
CA LYS A 213 -3.95 -28.28 -21.50
C LYS A 213 -4.77 -27.00 -21.29
N TYR A 214 -4.27 -25.86 -21.78
CA TYR A 214 -5.02 -24.60 -21.72
C TYR A 214 -6.32 -24.67 -22.52
N ILE A 215 -6.30 -25.25 -23.71
CA ILE A 215 -7.52 -25.45 -24.51
C ILE A 215 -8.53 -26.34 -23.76
N SER A 216 -8.07 -27.44 -23.12
CA SER A 216 -8.99 -28.26 -22.32
C SER A 216 -9.58 -27.54 -21.13
N ILE A 217 -8.80 -26.63 -20.49
CA ILE A 217 -9.31 -25.77 -19.41
C ILE A 217 -10.38 -24.80 -19.93
N LEU A 218 -10.13 -24.17 -21.08
CA LEU A 218 -11.15 -23.30 -21.71
C LEU A 218 -12.41 -24.08 -22.05
N GLN A 219 -12.26 -25.27 -22.56
CA GLN A 219 -13.39 -26.14 -22.92
C GLN A 219 -14.21 -26.59 -21.69
N GLU A 220 -13.56 -27.01 -20.61
CA GLU A 220 -14.23 -27.53 -19.43
C GLU A 220 -14.72 -26.40 -18.48
N ALA A 221 -13.87 -25.42 -18.23
CA ALA A 221 -14.14 -24.40 -17.22
C ALA A 221 -14.73 -23.11 -17.81
N TYR A 222 -14.16 -22.56 -18.89
CA TYR A 222 -14.67 -21.33 -19.48
C TYR A 222 -16.03 -21.54 -20.15
N LEU A 223 -16.12 -22.51 -21.10
CA LEU A 223 -17.41 -22.81 -21.75
C LEU A 223 -18.42 -23.28 -20.73
N GLY A 224 -18.02 -24.16 -19.79
CA GLY A 224 -18.90 -24.58 -18.71
C GLY A 224 -19.40 -23.42 -17.84
N THR A 225 -18.61 -22.34 -17.64
CA THR A 225 -19.09 -21.13 -16.97
C THR A 225 -20.15 -20.41 -17.79
N LEU A 226 -19.99 -20.33 -19.12
CA LEU A 226 -20.99 -19.73 -20.00
C LEU A 226 -22.30 -20.51 -20.02
N ASP A 227 -22.20 -21.85 -19.99
CA ASP A 227 -23.36 -22.72 -19.87
C ASP A 227 -24.11 -22.51 -18.54
N ASP A 228 -23.38 -22.42 -17.43
CA ASP A 228 -23.94 -22.14 -16.11
C ASP A 228 -24.63 -20.77 -16.05
N LEU A 229 -24.12 -19.80 -16.81
CA LEU A 229 -24.75 -18.46 -16.98
C LEU A 229 -25.90 -18.45 -17.98
N HIS A 230 -26.21 -19.58 -18.64
CA HIS A 230 -27.22 -19.69 -19.71
C HIS A 230 -27.04 -18.65 -20.80
N THR A 231 -25.79 -18.38 -21.22
CA THR A 231 -25.46 -17.34 -22.19
C THR A 231 -24.81 -17.91 -23.45
N ASN A 232 -24.90 -17.15 -24.55
CA ASN A 232 -24.20 -17.50 -25.79
C ASN A 232 -22.70 -17.19 -25.63
N HIS A 233 -21.84 -18.02 -26.21
CA HIS A 233 -20.38 -17.88 -26.22
C HIS A 233 -19.91 -16.54 -26.79
N GLN A 234 -20.70 -15.92 -27.66
CA GLN A 234 -20.40 -14.58 -28.25
C GLN A 234 -20.82 -13.39 -27.37
N SER A 235 -21.55 -13.65 -26.28
CA SER A 235 -22.08 -12.59 -25.43
C SER A 235 -20.99 -11.90 -24.59
N PHE A 236 -19.89 -12.61 -24.36
CA PHE A 236 -18.77 -12.13 -23.54
C PHE A 236 -17.45 -12.13 -24.30
N ILE A 237 -16.58 -11.24 -23.89
CA ILE A 237 -15.21 -11.10 -24.39
C ILE A 237 -14.28 -11.75 -23.36
N LEU A 238 -13.52 -12.77 -23.76
CA LEU A 238 -12.53 -13.39 -22.87
C LEU A 238 -11.31 -12.49 -22.72
N GLN A 239 -10.98 -12.11 -21.49
CA GLN A 239 -9.68 -11.56 -21.17
C GLN A 239 -8.73 -12.70 -20.74
N ALA A 240 -7.59 -12.76 -21.38
CA ALA A 240 -6.44 -13.58 -20.97
C ALA A 240 -5.15 -12.78 -21.18
N ASP A 241 -4.11 -13.10 -20.42
CA ASP A 241 -2.82 -12.45 -20.58
C ASP A 241 -2.09 -12.85 -21.89
N ASN A 242 -0.90 -12.26 -22.10
CA ASN A 242 -0.10 -12.53 -23.30
C ASN A 242 0.89 -13.70 -23.12
N ASP A 243 0.61 -14.66 -22.24
CA ASP A 243 1.45 -15.86 -22.11
C ASP A 243 1.54 -16.60 -23.45
N PRO A 244 2.72 -17.12 -23.86
CA PRO A 244 2.90 -17.85 -25.11
C PRO A 244 1.89 -18.97 -25.34
N LYS A 245 1.43 -19.66 -24.30
CA LYS A 245 0.40 -20.72 -24.43
C LYS A 245 -0.96 -20.17 -24.85
N HIS A 246 -1.32 -18.95 -24.40
CA HIS A 246 -2.57 -18.27 -24.78
C HIS A 246 -2.52 -17.74 -26.22
N LYS A 247 -1.34 -17.31 -26.65
CA LYS A 247 -1.11 -16.77 -28.00
C LYS A 247 -0.66 -17.82 -29.02
N SER A 248 -0.58 -19.11 -28.62
CA SER A 248 -0.19 -20.18 -29.54
C SER A 248 -1.16 -20.30 -30.71
N ARG A 249 -0.67 -20.78 -31.86
CA ARG A 249 -1.49 -21.02 -33.05
C ARG A 249 -2.68 -21.93 -32.76
N ALA A 250 -2.46 -23.00 -31.97
CA ALA A 250 -3.50 -23.94 -31.59
C ALA A 250 -4.60 -23.27 -30.76
N THR A 251 -4.23 -22.50 -29.74
CA THR A 251 -5.20 -21.79 -28.91
C THR A 251 -5.97 -20.75 -29.72
N GLN A 252 -5.29 -19.99 -30.56
CA GLN A 252 -5.95 -18.97 -31.40
C GLN A 252 -6.87 -19.59 -32.47
N ALA A 253 -6.53 -20.77 -33.00
CA ALA A 253 -7.41 -21.51 -33.92
C ALA A 253 -8.66 -21.97 -33.17
N TRP A 254 -8.49 -22.60 -32.01
CA TRP A 254 -9.59 -23.10 -31.18
C TRP A 254 -10.56 -21.97 -30.75
N LEU A 255 -10.04 -20.80 -30.34
CA LEU A 255 -10.87 -19.63 -29.98
C LEU A 255 -11.71 -19.15 -31.17
N ARG A 256 -11.13 -19.10 -32.37
CA ARG A 256 -11.87 -18.74 -33.59
C ARG A 256 -12.92 -19.77 -33.97
N GLU A 257 -12.58 -21.05 -33.92
CA GLU A 257 -13.52 -22.15 -34.23
C GLU A 257 -14.74 -22.15 -33.30
N ASN A 258 -14.54 -21.75 -32.04
CA ASN A 258 -15.61 -21.64 -31.06
C ASN A 258 -16.26 -20.26 -31.01
N ASN A 259 -15.88 -19.34 -31.91
CA ASN A 259 -16.40 -17.96 -31.98
C ASN A 259 -16.29 -17.18 -30.65
N ILE A 260 -15.19 -17.36 -29.91
CA ILE A 260 -14.92 -16.69 -28.63
C ILE A 260 -14.18 -15.39 -28.91
N PRO A 261 -14.81 -14.21 -28.70
CA PRO A 261 -14.11 -12.94 -28.83
C PRO A 261 -13.11 -12.76 -27.68
N THR A 262 -11.93 -12.25 -28.00
CA THR A 262 -10.86 -12.00 -27.01
C THR A 262 -10.56 -10.53 -26.91
N LEU A 263 -10.29 -10.06 -25.69
CA LEU A 263 -9.84 -8.71 -25.46
C LEU A 263 -8.35 -8.57 -25.84
N ASP A 264 -8.01 -7.53 -26.60
CA ASP A 264 -6.60 -7.20 -26.82
C ASP A 264 -6.00 -6.69 -25.50
N TRP A 265 -5.11 -7.50 -24.92
CA TRP A 265 -4.65 -7.30 -23.55
C TRP A 265 -3.24 -6.77 -23.45
N LEU A 266 -2.97 -6.05 -22.37
CA LEU A 266 -1.70 -5.46 -22.04
C LEU A 266 -0.70 -6.47 -21.50
N SER A 267 0.56 -6.38 -21.92
CA SER A 267 1.63 -7.12 -21.25
C SER A 267 1.98 -6.48 -19.91
N SER A 268 2.36 -7.31 -18.94
CA SER A 268 2.83 -6.88 -17.61
C SER A 268 1.88 -5.92 -16.88
N SER A 269 0.57 -6.24 -16.89
CA SER A 269 -0.48 -5.36 -16.35
C SER A 269 -1.43 -6.07 -15.38
N PRO A 270 -0.90 -6.69 -14.30
CA PRO A 270 -1.74 -7.34 -13.29
C PRO A 270 -2.66 -6.32 -12.57
N ASP A 271 -2.25 -5.05 -12.48
CA ASP A 271 -3.05 -3.97 -11.91
C ASP A 271 -4.38 -3.72 -12.64
N MET A 272 -4.49 -4.12 -13.90
CA MET A 272 -5.72 -4.06 -14.68
C MET A 272 -6.55 -5.35 -14.61
N ASN A 273 -5.96 -6.48 -14.26
CA ASN A 273 -6.68 -7.74 -14.15
C ASN A 273 -7.35 -7.84 -12.76
N ILE A 274 -8.66 -7.66 -12.71
CA ILE A 274 -9.40 -7.64 -11.45
C ILE A 274 -9.44 -9.00 -10.74
N ILE A 275 -9.18 -10.11 -11.43
CA ILE A 275 -9.12 -11.44 -10.81
C ILE A 275 -7.94 -11.57 -9.83
N GLU A 276 -6.87 -10.78 -10.00
CA GLU A 276 -5.75 -10.73 -9.07
C GLU A 276 -6.18 -10.33 -7.65
N ASN A 277 -7.19 -9.47 -7.55
CA ASN A 277 -7.79 -9.11 -6.27
C ASN A 277 -8.49 -10.31 -5.61
N LEU A 278 -9.06 -11.21 -6.40
CA LEU A 278 -9.69 -12.43 -5.89
C LEU A 278 -8.63 -13.44 -5.43
N TRP A 279 -7.51 -13.57 -6.15
CA TRP A 279 -6.41 -14.40 -5.72
C TRP A 279 -5.84 -13.96 -4.37
N ALA A 280 -5.64 -12.64 -4.19
CA ALA A 280 -5.22 -12.08 -2.92
C ALA A 280 -6.27 -12.28 -1.81
N TYR A 281 -7.56 -12.13 -2.13
CA TYR A 281 -8.66 -12.39 -1.21
C TYR A 281 -8.67 -13.85 -0.76
N LEU A 282 -8.56 -14.81 -1.68
CA LEU A 282 -8.53 -16.25 -1.39
C LEU A 282 -7.32 -16.61 -0.53
N ASP A 283 -6.13 -16.13 -0.86
CA ASP A 283 -4.92 -16.39 -0.06
C ASP A 283 -5.10 -15.91 1.38
N ASN A 284 -5.67 -14.72 1.56
CA ASN A 284 -5.97 -14.20 2.88
C ASN A 284 -7.01 -15.05 3.63
N ARG A 285 -8.06 -15.51 2.98
CA ARG A 285 -9.11 -16.34 3.58
C ARG A 285 -8.57 -17.70 4.01
N ILE A 286 -7.81 -18.37 3.16
CA ILE A 286 -7.16 -19.66 3.46
C ILE A 286 -6.22 -19.52 4.67
N ARG A 287 -5.50 -18.41 4.78
CA ARG A 287 -4.56 -18.18 5.90
C ARG A 287 -5.20 -17.69 7.19
N ALA A 288 -6.33 -17.00 7.11
CA ALA A 288 -7.06 -16.50 8.28
C ALA A 288 -7.73 -17.63 9.08
N HIS A 289 -8.06 -18.75 8.43
CA HIS A 289 -8.63 -19.89 9.12
C HIS A 289 -7.50 -20.76 9.68
N PRO A 290 -7.60 -21.23 10.94
CA PRO A 290 -6.66 -22.17 11.54
C PRO A 290 -6.90 -23.59 10.97
N MET A 291 -7.09 -23.72 9.66
CA MET A 291 -7.12 -25.01 9.01
C MET A 291 -5.71 -25.59 9.08
N ASN A 292 -5.53 -26.68 9.80
CA ASN A 292 -4.32 -27.47 9.75
C ASN A 292 -4.29 -28.21 8.40
N LEU A 293 -4.14 -27.47 7.31
CA LEU A 293 -3.99 -28.02 5.99
C LEU A 293 -2.67 -28.79 5.94
N SER A 294 -2.75 -30.10 5.74
CA SER A 294 -1.60 -31.01 5.78
C SER A 294 -1.10 -31.40 4.39
N ASN A 295 -1.93 -31.26 3.37
CA ASN A 295 -1.60 -31.67 2.01
C ASN A 295 -2.32 -30.84 0.93
N SER A 296 -1.90 -31.00 -0.31
CA SER A 296 -2.45 -30.26 -1.46
C SER A 296 -3.91 -30.62 -1.79
N LYS A 297 -4.42 -31.79 -1.37
CA LYS A 297 -5.83 -32.15 -1.58
C LYS A 297 -6.73 -31.33 -0.66
N GLU A 298 -6.35 -31.22 0.62
CA GLU A 298 -7.07 -30.36 1.59
C GLU A 298 -7.02 -28.89 1.19
N LEU A 299 -5.86 -28.41 0.69
CA LEU A 299 -5.73 -27.04 0.16
C LEU A 299 -6.68 -26.83 -1.02
N TRP A 300 -6.79 -27.79 -1.95
CA TRP A 300 -7.71 -27.68 -3.09
C TRP A 300 -9.16 -27.56 -2.62
N ILE A 301 -9.61 -28.44 -1.74
CA ILE A 301 -10.99 -28.42 -1.20
C ILE A 301 -11.29 -27.08 -0.51
N ALA A 302 -10.31 -26.57 0.24
CA ALA A 302 -10.47 -25.28 0.90
C ALA A 302 -10.55 -24.12 -0.11
N LEU A 303 -9.70 -24.13 -1.14
CA LEU A 303 -9.71 -23.12 -2.21
C LEU A 303 -11.04 -23.12 -2.96
N GLU A 304 -11.52 -24.32 -3.36
CA GLU A 304 -12.79 -24.47 -4.08
C GLU A 304 -13.97 -23.96 -3.25
N LYS A 305 -14.02 -24.32 -1.97
CA LYS A 305 -15.05 -23.83 -1.04
C LYS A 305 -15.03 -22.30 -0.91
N GLU A 306 -13.85 -21.69 -0.67
CA GLU A 306 -13.74 -20.25 -0.51
C GLU A 306 -13.97 -19.51 -1.83
N TRP A 307 -13.64 -20.09 -2.98
CA TRP A 307 -13.92 -19.54 -4.30
C TRP A 307 -15.42 -19.35 -4.52
N TYR A 308 -16.21 -20.39 -4.34
CA TYR A 308 -17.66 -20.30 -4.51
C TYR A 308 -18.39 -19.53 -3.40
N ASN A 309 -17.70 -19.21 -2.31
CA ASN A 309 -18.20 -18.34 -1.25
C ASN A 309 -17.91 -16.84 -1.50
N ILE A 310 -17.23 -16.49 -2.58
CA ILE A 310 -17.01 -15.07 -2.93
C ILE A 310 -18.34 -14.42 -3.30
N SER A 311 -18.68 -13.33 -2.61
CA SER A 311 -19.95 -12.65 -2.86
C SER A 311 -19.97 -11.97 -4.25
N PRO A 312 -21.07 -12.09 -5.01
CA PRO A 312 -21.23 -11.39 -6.27
C PRO A 312 -21.11 -9.87 -6.12
N GLU A 313 -21.50 -9.33 -4.97
CA GLU A 313 -21.35 -7.89 -4.69
C GLU A 313 -19.89 -7.44 -4.64
N TYR A 314 -18.99 -8.27 -4.10
CA TYR A 314 -17.55 -7.97 -4.12
C TYR A 314 -17.02 -7.92 -5.55
N ILE A 315 -17.42 -8.85 -6.39
CA ILE A 315 -17.02 -8.89 -7.81
C ILE A 315 -17.57 -7.67 -8.54
N ARG A 316 -18.84 -7.31 -8.33
CA ARG A 316 -19.43 -6.11 -8.93
C ARG A 316 -18.62 -4.85 -8.61
N LYS A 317 -18.19 -4.66 -7.36
CA LYS A 317 -17.32 -3.54 -6.96
C LYS A 317 -15.98 -3.52 -7.73
N LEU A 318 -15.45 -4.69 -8.06
CA LEU A 318 -14.24 -4.78 -8.88
C LEU A 318 -14.50 -4.32 -10.31
N TYR A 319 -15.62 -4.70 -10.94
CA TYR A 319 -16.02 -4.20 -12.26
C TYR A 319 -16.26 -2.68 -12.23
N GLU A 320 -16.94 -2.17 -11.23
CA GLU A 320 -17.16 -0.74 -11.02
C GLU A 320 -15.84 0.05 -10.88
N SER A 321 -14.75 -0.59 -10.45
CA SER A 321 -13.43 0.04 -10.33
C SER A 321 -12.68 0.19 -11.66
N LEU A 322 -13.05 -0.55 -12.72
CA LEU A 322 -12.30 -0.61 -13.97
C LEU A 322 -12.17 0.72 -14.70
N PRO A 323 -13.23 1.54 -14.86
CA PRO A 323 -13.07 2.86 -15.47
C PRO A 323 -12.05 3.74 -14.72
N GLY A 324 -12.08 3.69 -13.39
CA GLY A 324 -11.11 4.39 -12.54
C GLY A 324 -9.68 3.88 -12.69
N ARG A 325 -9.48 2.56 -12.85
CA ARG A 325 -8.16 1.95 -13.12
C ARG A 325 -7.60 2.42 -14.46
N VAL A 326 -8.43 2.44 -15.52
CA VAL A 326 -8.04 2.96 -16.84
C VAL A 326 -7.61 4.42 -16.75
N GLU A 327 -8.36 5.25 -16.03
CA GLU A 327 -8.00 6.65 -15.82
C GLU A 327 -6.68 6.79 -15.06
N GLU A 328 -6.41 5.94 -14.07
CA GLU A 328 -5.13 5.95 -13.34
C GLU A 328 -3.95 5.57 -14.24
N VAL A 329 -4.09 4.55 -15.09
CA VAL A 329 -3.07 4.23 -16.11
C VAL A 329 -2.81 5.41 -17.03
N HIS A 330 -3.88 6.09 -17.49
CA HIS A 330 -3.76 7.29 -18.32
C HIS A 330 -3.03 8.42 -17.57
N ARG A 331 -3.42 8.72 -16.32
CA ARG A 331 -2.79 9.74 -15.46
C ARG A 331 -1.33 9.42 -15.17
N ALA A 332 -1.01 8.13 -14.95
CA ALA A 332 0.37 7.63 -14.79
C ALA A 332 1.15 7.56 -16.12
N LYS A 333 0.59 8.04 -17.25
CA LYS A 333 1.19 7.97 -18.58
C LYS A 333 1.66 6.56 -18.95
N GLY A 334 0.88 5.55 -18.60
CA GLY A 334 1.18 4.14 -18.81
C GLY A 334 2.08 3.49 -17.74
N GLY A 335 2.48 4.22 -16.72
CA GLY A 335 3.25 3.68 -15.60
C GLY A 335 2.43 2.75 -14.69
N ASN A 336 3.09 2.21 -13.64
CA ASN A 336 2.42 1.39 -12.63
C ASN A 336 1.38 2.22 -11.86
N THR A 337 0.29 1.57 -11.48
CA THR A 337 -0.79 2.14 -10.68
C THR A 337 -0.80 1.55 -9.25
N LYS A 338 -1.71 2.00 -8.42
CA LYS A 338 -1.84 1.54 -7.01
C LYS A 338 -2.67 0.25 -6.86
N HIS A 339 -3.26 -0.24 -7.93
CA HIS A 339 -4.14 -1.43 -7.92
C HIS A 339 -3.36 -2.72 -8.02
#